data_8ca15f6018737258d500a2163892e0cb
#
_entry.id   8ca15f6018737258d500a2163892e0cb
#
_cell.length_a   1.000
_cell.length_b   1.000
_cell.length_c   1.000
_cell.angle_alpha   90.00
_cell.angle_beta   90.00
_cell.angle_gamma   90.00
#
_symmetry.space_group_name_H-M   'P 1'
#
loop_
_entity.id
_entity.type
_entity.pdbx_description
1 polymer ?
#
loop_
_entity_poly.entity_id
_entity_poly.type
_entity_poly.pdbx_seq_one_letter_code
_entity_poly.pdbx_strand_id
1 'polypeptide(L)'
;VLESVTFKKEGAGVSSSEYILLPDSSTRLLTEADVANLDADQIQMAINEIYAVHHRKFAMKEVQDYFNSKSWYNGYIEPNDFDVSVMNSYESQNIGLLVKWMEAKK
;
A
#
# COMPACT_ATOMS: atom_id res chain seq x y z
N VAL A 1 10.61 3.57 5.49
CA VAL A 1 9.44 3.76 6.28
C VAL A 1 8.21 3.75 5.41
N LEU A 2 7.31 2.86 5.74
CA LEU A 2 6.20 2.53 4.85
C LEU A 2 5.09 3.58 4.83
N GLU A 3 5.08 4.49 5.80
CA GLU A 3 4.01 5.46 5.89
C GLU A 3 4.40 6.86 5.44
N SER A 4 5.62 7.05 4.98
CA SER A 4 6.14 8.37 4.68
C SER A 4 5.79 8.84 3.27
N VAL A 5 4.55 8.71 2.90
CA VAL A 5 4.07 9.11 1.59
C VAL A 5 3.38 10.46 1.68
N THR A 6 3.56 11.27 0.64
CA THR A 6 2.86 12.54 0.54
C THR A 6 1.68 12.39 -0.41
N PHE A 7 0.51 12.67 0.08
CA PHE A 7 -0.68 12.56 -0.75
C PHE A 7 -0.80 13.76 -1.67
N LYS A 8 -1.13 13.46 -2.91
CA LYS A 8 -1.50 14.50 -3.86
C LYS A 8 -3.02 14.46 -3.99
N LYS A 9 -3.63 15.62 -3.97
CA LYS A 9 -5.06 15.69 -4.19
C LYS A 9 -5.32 15.54 -5.67
N GLU A 10 -5.76 14.37 -6.03
CA GLU A 10 -6.00 14.04 -7.41
C GLU A 10 -7.49 14.18 -7.71
N GLY A 11 -7.87 15.26 -8.29
CA GLY A 11 -9.28 15.47 -8.57
C GLY A 11 -9.84 14.42 -9.48
N ALA A 12 -9.17 14.17 -10.58
CA ALA A 12 -9.71 13.28 -11.59
C ALA A 12 -9.73 11.82 -11.19
N GLY A 13 -8.82 11.41 -10.34
CA GLY A 13 -8.69 10.00 -10.03
C GLY A 13 -9.46 9.55 -8.82
N VAL A 14 -10.15 10.44 -8.19
CA VAL A 14 -10.72 10.16 -6.89
C VAL A 14 -11.74 9.05 -6.91
N SER A 15 -12.52 8.95 -7.98
CA SER A 15 -13.57 7.95 -8.03
C SER A 15 -13.02 6.53 -7.98
N SER A 16 -11.76 6.35 -8.32
CA SER A 16 -11.16 5.03 -8.27
C SER A 16 -10.56 4.72 -6.92
N SER A 17 -10.74 5.59 -5.96
CA SER A 17 -10.07 5.48 -4.67
C SER A 17 -10.47 4.25 -3.86
N GLU A 18 -11.59 3.61 -4.18
CA GLU A 18 -11.97 2.38 -3.51
C GLU A 18 -11.15 1.18 -3.97
N TYR A 19 -10.43 1.31 -5.06
CA TYR A 19 -9.68 0.18 -5.61
C TYR A 19 -8.26 0.15 -5.09
N ILE A 20 -7.75 -1.06 -4.97
CA ILE A 20 -6.36 -1.28 -4.60
C ILE A 20 -5.51 -1.13 -5.85
N LEU A 21 -4.39 -0.41 -5.75
CA LEU A 21 -3.54 -0.14 -6.90
C LEU A 21 -2.99 -1.40 -7.53
N LEU A 22 -2.61 -2.37 -6.71
CA LEU A 22 -2.03 -3.62 -7.19
C LEU A 22 -2.79 -4.78 -6.55
N PRO A 23 -4.00 -5.07 -7.04
CA PRO A 23 -4.85 -6.07 -6.40
C PRO A 23 -4.29 -7.48 -6.45
N ASP A 24 -3.37 -7.75 -7.38
CA ASP A 24 -2.80 -9.09 -7.52
C ASP A 24 -1.64 -9.34 -6.56
N SER A 25 -1.34 -8.40 -5.68
CA SER A 25 -0.17 -8.51 -4.79
C SER A 25 -0.25 -9.70 -3.84
N SER A 26 -1.42 -10.27 -3.65
CA SER A 26 -1.60 -11.43 -2.77
C SER A 26 -1.71 -12.74 -3.53
N THR A 27 -1.68 -12.71 -4.86
CA THR A 27 -1.94 -13.91 -5.66
C THR A 27 -0.81 -14.27 -6.63
N ARG A 28 0.13 -13.36 -6.86
CA ARG A 28 1.27 -13.62 -7.74
C ARG A 28 2.41 -12.66 -7.41
N LEU A 29 3.59 -13.01 -7.89
CA LEU A 29 4.71 -12.07 -7.78
C LEU A 29 4.52 -10.95 -8.79
N LEU A 30 4.77 -9.72 -8.32
CA LEU A 30 4.68 -8.54 -9.17
C LEU A 30 5.95 -8.41 -10.01
N THR A 31 5.84 -7.64 -11.08
CA THR A 31 6.98 -7.38 -11.97
C THR A 31 7.15 -5.88 -12.13
N GLU A 32 8.27 -5.47 -12.71
CA GLU A 32 8.50 -4.06 -12.97
C GLU A 32 7.43 -3.47 -13.87
N ALA A 33 6.86 -4.26 -14.76
CA ALA A 33 5.79 -3.79 -15.63
C ALA A 33 4.57 -3.35 -14.83
N ASP A 34 4.33 -3.99 -13.69
CA ASP A 34 3.18 -3.64 -12.84
C ASP A 34 3.29 -2.23 -12.27
N VAL A 35 4.51 -1.74 -12.12
CA VAL A 35 4.76 -0.42 -11.50
C VAL A 35 5.33 0.58 -12.50
N ALA A 36 5.40 0.23 -13.78
CA ALA A 36 6.05 1.08 -14.77
C ALA A 36 5.44 2.47 -14.83
N ASN A 37 4.14 2.58 -14.63
CA ASN A 37 3.41 3.85 -14.71
C ASN A 37 3.17 4.48 -13.35
N LEU A 38 3.72 3.93 -12.29
CA LEU A 38 3.56 4.47 -10.94
C LEU A 38 4.79 5.27 -10.55
N ASP A 39 4.57 6.37 -9.82
CA ASP A 39 5.69 7.09 -9.24
C ASP A 39 6.01 6.51 -7.86
N ALA A 40 7.06 7.05 -7.22
CA ALA A 40 7.49 6.53 -5.93
C ALA A 40 6.39 6.62 -4.87
N ASP A 41 5.64 7.72 -4.88
CA ASP A 41 4.57 7.89 -3.89
C ASP A 41 3.45 6.87 -4.11
N GLN A 42 3.14 6.57 -5.35
CA GLN A 42 2.11 5.59 -5.64
C GLN A 42 2.55 4.18 -5.26
N ILE A 43 3.83 3.87 -5.46
CA ILE A 43 4.34 2.58 -5.04
C ILE A 43 4.32 2.48 -3.51
N GLN A 44 4.67 3.57 -2.82
CA GLN A 44 4.58 3.58 -1.36
C GLN A 44 3.14 3.29 -0.91
N MET A 45 2.17 3.89 -1.60
CA MET A 45 0.77 3.64 -1.26
C MET A 45 0.38 2.19 -1.53
N ALA A 46 0.89 1.60 -2.60
CA ALA A 46 0.63 0.19 -2.88
C ALA A 46 1.19 -0.71 -1.78
N ILE A 47 2.36 -0.38 -1.25
CA ILE A 47 2.92 -1.10 -0.11
C ILE A 47 2.00 -0.97 1.09
N ASN A 48 1.55 0.26 1.36
CA ASN A 48 0.66 0.49 2.48
C ASN A 48 -0.64 -0.29 2.34
N GLU A 49 -1.15 -0.43 1.12
CA GLU A 49 -2.38 -1.18 0.89
C GLU A 49 -2.25 -2.65 1.26
N ILE A 50 -1.07 -3.23 1.02
CA ILE A 50 -0.85 -4.62 1.41
C ILE A 50 -1.01 -4.79 2.92
N TYR A 51 -0.49 -3.84 3.68
CA TYR A 51 -0.68 -3.87 5.13
C TYR A 51 -2.12 -3.57 5.53
N ALA A 52 -2.75 -2.65 4.81
CA ALA A 52 -4.09 -2.20 5.15
C ALA A 52 -5.13 -3.32 5.03
N VAL A 53 -4.99 -4.18 4.03
CA VAL A 53 -5.94 -5.29 3.88
C VAL A 53 -5.85 -6.27 5.03
N HIS A 54 -4.76 -6.24 5.79
CA HIS A 54 -4.59 -7.07 6.98
C HIS A 54 -4.92 -6.30 8.26
N HIS A 55 -5.66 -5.19 8.14
CA HIS A 55 -6.21 -4.44 9.28
C HIS A 55 -5.17 -3.64 10.06
N ARG A 56 -4.01 -3.37 9.47
CA ARG A 56 -3.00 -2.57 10.13
C ARG A 56 -3.40 -1.09 10.11
N LYS A 57 -3.25 -0.43 11.23
CA LYS A 57 -3.40 1.01 11.31
C LYS A 57 -2.10 1.69 10.90
N PHE A 58 -2.16 2.99 10.72
CA PHE A 58 -1.01 3.77 10.26
C PHE A 58 -0.77 4.95 11.19
N ALA A 59 0.50 5.23 11.45
CA ALA A 59 0.87 6.29 12.38
C ALA A 59 0.63 7.68 11.79
N MET A 60 0.82 7.83 10.48
CA MET A 60 0.57 9.12 9.83
C MET A 60 -0.92 9.33 9.66
N LYS A 61 -1.41 10.47 10.17
CA LYS A 61 -2.83 10.75 10.13
C LYS A 61 -3.37 10.76 8.71
N GLU A 62 -2.63 11.34 7.77
CA GLU A 62 -3.10 11.41 6.38
C GLU A 62 -3.29 10.04 5.77
N VAL A 63 -2.37 9.14 6.06
CA VAL A 63 -2.46 7.77 5.55
C VAL A 63 -3.63 7.05 6.21
N GLN A 64 -3.77 7.20 7.52
CA GLN A 64 -4.86 6.57 8.24
C GLN A 64 -6.22 7.08 7.75
N ASP A 65 -6.34 8.38 7.54
CA ASP A 65 -7.59 8.96 7.06
C ASP A 65 -7.91 8.48 5.64
N TYR A 66 -6.89 8.34 4.82
CA TYR A 66 -7.08 7.83 3.47
C TYR A 66 -7.71 6.44 3.50
N PHE A 67 -7.16 5.54 4.32
CA PHE A 67 -7.71 4.19 4.38
C PHE A 67 -9.05 4.15 5.09
N ASN A 68 -9.26 5.00 6.09
CA ASN A 68 -10.56 5.05 6.76
C ASN A 68 -11.70 5.38 5.81
N SER A 69 -11.40 6.03 4.69
CA SER A 69 -12.41 6.37 3.70
C SER A 69 -12.77 5.20 2.78
N LYS A 70 -12.04 4.08 2.88
CA LYS A 70 -12.29 2.93 2.00
C LYS A 70 -13.28 1.98 2.64
N SER A 71 -14.23 1.52 1.83
CA SER A 71 -15.25 0.62 2.35
C SER A 71 -14.70 -0.74 2.76
N TRP A 72 -13.59 -1.15 2.16
CA TRP A 72 -12.98 -2.46 2.43
C TRP A 72 -12.04 -2.45 3.63
N TYR A 73 -11.68 -1.28 4.15
CA TYR A 73 -10.69 -1.18 5.21
C TYR A 73 -11.33 -1.21 6.59
N ASN A 74 -10.74 -1.98 7.47
CA ASN A 74 -11.16 -2.01 8.88
C ASN A 74 -9.89 -2.15 9.73
N GLY A 75 -9.26 -1.01 10.03
CA GLY A 75 -8.00 -1.03 10.78
C GLY A 75 -8.25 -1.07 12.27
N TYR A 76 -7.65 -2.05 12.94
CA TYR A 76 -7.73 -2.16 14.39
C TYR A 76 -6.43 -2.65 15.01
N ILE A 77 -5.41 -2.93 14.21
CA ILE A 77 -4.13 -3.42 14.72
C ILE A 77 -3.13 -2.28 14.68
N GLU A 78 -2.61 -1.91 15.85
CA GLU A 78 -1.63 -0.84 15.91
C GLU A 78 -0.36 -1.25 15.17
N PRO A 79 0.38 -0.28 14.59
CA PRO A 79 1.58 -0.62 13.84
C PRO A 79 2.58 -1.45 14.64
N ASN A 80 2.72 -1.15 15.92
CA ASN A 80 3.69 -1.88 16.75
C ASN A 80 3.22 -3.27 17.11
N ASP A 81 1.95 -3.55 16.95
CA ASP A 81 1.36 -4.86 17.28
C ASP A 81 1.17 -5.73 16.05
N PHE A 82 1.45 -5.18 14.88
CA PHE A 82 1.19 -5.90 13.64
C PHE A 82 2.16 -7.06 13.47
N ASP A 83 1.61 -8.24 13.21
CA ASP A 83 2.40 -9.45 13.02
C ASP A 83 2.49 -9.74 11.52
N VAL A 84 3.69 -9.59 10.97
CA VAL A 84 3.90 -9.79 9.54
C VAL A 84 3.68 -11.23 9.09
N SER A 85 3.61 -12.17 10.02
CA SER A 85 3.37 -13.56 9.66
C SER A 85 1.95 -13.80 9.12
N VAL A 86 1.05 -12.83 9.27
CA VAL A 86 -0.28 -12.96 8.67
C VAL A 86 -0.25 -12.83 7.15
N MET A 87 0.83 -12.30 6.59
CA MET A 87 0.95 -12.13 5.16
C MET A 87 1.38 -13.42 4.50
N ASN A 88 0.85 -13.67 3.30
CA ASN A 88 1.28 -14.85 2.56
C ASN A 88 2.64 -14.59 1.89
N SER A 89 3.21 -15.61 1.26
CA SER A 89 4.54 -15.49 0.69
C SER A 89 4.57 -14.50 -0.48
N TYR A 90 3.50 -14.40 -1.25
CA TYR A 90 3.46 -13.42 -2.34
C TYR A 90 3.52 -12.00 -1.78
N GLU A 91 2.72 -11.73 -0.77
CA GLU A 91 2.68 -10.40 -0.18
C GLU A 91 4.02 -10.00 0.40
N SER A 92 4.65 -10.90 1.14
CA SER A 92 5.94 -10.62 1.75
C SER A 92 7.01 -10.33 0.71
N GLN A 93 7.05 -11.12 -0.34
CA GLN A 93 8.03 -10.91 -1.40
C GLN A 93 7.73 -9.65 -2.18
N ASN A 94 6.47 -9.37 -2.43
CA ASN A 94 6.10 -8.20 -3.19
C ASN A 94 6.42 -6.91 -2.46
N ILE A 95 6.31 -6.89 -1.13
CA ILE A 95 6.72 -5.72 -0.37
C ILE A 95 8.19 -5.43 -0.61
N GLY A 96 9.03 -6.45 -0.57
CA GLY A 96 10.45 -6.26 -0.85
C GLY A 96 10.73 -5.76 -2.26
N LEU A 97 10.02 -6.31 -3.24
CA LEU A 97 10.17 -5.87 -4.62
C LEU A 97 9.71 -4.43 -4.78
N LEU A 98 8.57 -4.09 -4.19
CA LEU A 98 8.03 -2.74 -4.31
C LEU A 98 8.95 -1.71 -3.66
N VAL A 99 9.53 -2.04 -2.52
CA VAL A 99 10.49 -1.14 -1.88
C VAL A 99 11.67 -0.89 -2.81
N LYS A 100 12.20 -1.94 -3.42
CA LYS A 100 13.31 -1.82 -4.35
C LYS A 100 12.97 -0.93 -5.53
N TRP A 101 11.81 -1.14 -6.12
CA TRP A 101 11.41 -0.35 -7.29
C TRP A 101 11.09 1.09 -6.92
N MET A 102 10.49 1.28 -5.74
CA MET A 102 10.21 2.62 -5.25
C MET A 102 11.50 3.42 -5.09
N GLU A 103 12.52 2.81 -4.48
CA GLU A 103 13.79 3.49 -4.27
C GLU A 103 14.46 3.83 -5.61
N ALA A 104 14.27 3.01 -6.62
CA ALA A 104 14.85 3.27 -7.92
C ALA A 104 14.20 4.47 -8.62
N LYS A 105 13.00 4.85 -8.21
CA LYS A 105 12.27 5.96 -8.82
C LYS A 105 12.42 7.27 -8.07
N LYS A 106 13.12 7.27 -6.97
CA LYS A 106 13.31 8.50 -6.18
C LYS A 106 14.42 9.39 -6.75
#